data_0395c44bd2d2fca8d044717de93cdc01
#
_entry.id   0395c44bd2d2fca8d044717de93cdc01
#
_cell.length_a   1.000
_cell.length_b   1.000
_cell.length_c   1.000
_cell.angle_alpha   90.00
_cell.angle_beta   90.00
_cell.angle_gamma   90.00
#
_symmetry.space_group_name_H-M   'P 1'
#
loop_
_entity.id
_entity.type
_entity.pdbx_description
1 polymer ?
#
loop_
_entity_poly.entity_id
_entity_poly.type
_entity_poly.pdbx_seq_one_letter_code
_entity_poly.pdbx_strand_id
1 'polypeptide(L)'
;MRNLLFCLMLATPAAAQDAMTAEEFDTYVTGRTITFSTALNPAYGIERYLPGRRVMWSAFDGTCQYGVWYESKGDICFRYDGNPVSQCWTIYDDPNGLRGVFTNVPNTTVIFEVPDSDDALICNDLSS
;
A
#
# COMPACT_ATOMS: atom_id res chain seq x y z
N MET A 1 47.02 39.94 0.09
CA MET A 1 45.54 40.04 0.05
C MET A 1 45.01 38.67 -0.32
N ARG A 2 44.43 37.97 0.65
CA ARG A 2 43.82 36.63 0.41
C ARG A 2 42.32 36.86 0.26
N ASN A 3 41.80 36.68 -0.96
CA ASN A 3 40.37 36.63 -1.20
C ASN A 3 39.85 35.25 -0.75
N LEU A 4 39.14 35.22 0.38
CA LEU A 4 38.34 34.06 0.76
C LEU A 4 37.04 34.11 -0.05
N LEU A 5 36.94 33.27 -1.07
CA LEU A 5 35.64 32.95 -1.71
C LEU A 5 34.82 32.12 -0.72
N PHE A 6 33.82 32.74 -0.12
CA PHE A 6 32.80 32.05 0.64
C PHE A 6 31.83 31.38 -0.39
N CYS A 7 32.00 30.09 -0.64
CA CYS A 7 30.97 29.31 -1.35
C CYS A 7 29.76 29.18 -0.43
N LEU A 8 28.72 29.97 -0.67
CA LEU A 8 27.39 29.70 -0.09
C LEU A 8 26.86 28.44 -0.72
N MET A 9 26.91 27.33 0.01
CA MET A 9 26.18 26.13 -0.34
C MET A 9 24.70 26.41 -0.04
N LEU A 10 23.92 26.66 -1.08
CA LEU A 10 22.46 26.67 -1.02
C LEU A 10 22.02 25.23 -0.83
N ALA A 11 21.71 24.86 0.40
CA ALA A 11 21.03 23.59 0.68
C ALA A 11 19.60 23.69 0.13
N THR A 12 19.32 22.98 -0.97
CA THR A 12 17.94 22.80 -1.44
C THR A 12 17.21 21.88 -0.46
N PRO A 13 16.03 22.27 0.08
CA PRO A 13 15.25 21.36 0.92
C PRO A 13 14.86 20.14 0.09
N ALA A 14 15.08 18.93 0.63
CA ALA A 14 14.61 17.71 0.02
C ALA A 14 13.07 17.77 -0.05
N ALA A 15 12.50 17.62 -1.26
CA ALA A 15 11.06 17.54 -1.42
C ALA A 15 10.56 16.25 -0.77
N ALA A 16 9.47 16.33 0.02
CA ALA A 16 8.78 15.16 0.56
C ALA A 16 8.20 14.34 -0.62
N GLN A 17 8.25 13.01 -0.50
CA GLN A 17 7.65 12.12 -1.48
C GLN A 17 6.13 12.31 -1.47
N ASP A 18 5.53 12.46 -2.65
CA ASP A 18 4.10 12.55 -2.81
C ASP A 18 3.44 11.17 -2.69
N ALA A 19 2.31 11.12 -1.98
CA ALA A 19 1.48 9.93 -1.96
C ALA A 19 0.84 9.69 -3.33
N MET A 20 0.60 8.42 -3.67
CA MET A 20 -0.13 8.07 -4.88
C MET A 20 -1.55 8.63 -4.84
N THR A 21 -2.00 9.16 -5.97
CA THR A 21 -3.41 9.52 -6.16
C THR A 21 -4.25 8.25 -6.35
N ALA A 22 -5.58 8.39 -6.23
CA ALA A 22 -6.49 7.27 -6.51
C ALA A 22 -6.37 6.76 -7.94
N GLU A 23 -6.19 7.66 -8.92
CA GLU A 23 -6.02 7.27 -10.32
C GLU A 23 -4.70 6.52 -10.56
N GLU A 24 -3.61 6.97 -9.95
CA GLU A 24 -2.32 6.30 -10.02
C GLU A 24 -2.39 4.91 -9.38
N PHE A 25 -3.03 4.81 -8.23
CA PHE A 25 -3.23 3.55 -7.52
C PHE A 25 -4.08 2.57 -8.33
N ASP A 26 -5.20 3.04 -8.89
CA ASP A 26 -6.09 2.24 -9.73
C ASP A 26 -5.36 1.67 -10.95
N THR A 27 -4.58 2.50 -11.63
CA THR A 27 -3.77 2.08 -12.78
C THR A 27 -2.72 1.04 -12.38
N TYR A 28 -2.12 1.19 -11.21
CA TYR A 28 -1.06 0.30 -10.73
C TYR A 28 -1.60 -1.07 -10.33
N VAL A 29 -2.71 -1.13 -9.59
CA VAL A 29 -3.15 -2.36 -8.91
C VAL A 29 -4.20 -3.17 -9.67
N THR A 30 -5.06 -2.54 -10.47
CA THR A 30 -6.21 -3.22 -11.07
C THR A 30 -5.77 -4.37 -11.96
N GLY A 31 -6.34 -5.55 -11.70
CA GLY A 31 -6.02 -6.80 -12.38
C GLY A 31 -4.81 -7.54 -11.80
N ARG A 32 -4.19 -7.00 -10.75
CA ARG A 32 -3.03 -7.63 -10.09
C ARG A 32 -3.42 -8.32 -8.79
N THR A 33 -2.62 -9.31 -8.45
CA THR A 33 -2.61 -9.93 -7.11
C THR A 33 -1.25 -9.60 -6.50
N ILE A 34 -1.26 -8.92 -5.36
CA ILE A 34 -0.05 -8.38 -4.73
C ILE A 34 0.10 -8.98 -3.34
N THR A 35 1.28 -9.56 -3.08
CA THR A 35 1.70 -9.98 -1.74
C THR A 35 2.34 -8.81 -1.02
N PHE A 36 1.97 -8.63 0.24
CA PHE A 36 2.54 -7.62 1.11
C PHE A 36 3.29 -8.25 2.27
N SER A 37 4.39 -7.60 2.64
CA SER A 37 5.19 -7.92 3.82
C SER A 37 5.19 -6.75 4.81
N THR A 38 5.53 -7.04 6.04
CA THR A 38 5.96 -6.04 7.03
C THR A 38 7.40 -6.31 7.43
N ALA A 39 8.00 -5.43 8.23
CA ALA A 39 9.36 -5.65 8.75
C ALA A 39 9.50 -6.96 9.55
N LEU A 40 8.40 -7.43 10.18
CA LEU A 40 8.40 -8.62 11.05
C LEU A 40 7.75 -9.84 10.41
N ASN A 41 7.03 -9.66 9.31
CA ASN A 41 6.28 -10.76 8.68
C ASN A 41 6.42 -10.68 7.15
N PRO A 42 7.19 -11.58 6.52
CA PRO A 42 7.37 -11.60 5.06
C PRO A 42 6.11 -12.02 4.30
N ALA A 43 5.13 -12.62 4.97
CA ALA A 43 3.85 -13.04 4.42
C ALA A 43 2.71 -12.43 5.25
N TYR A 44 2.64 -11.10 5.25
CA TYR A 44 1.60 -10.36 5.97
C TYR A 44 0.21 -10.59 5.39
N GLY A 45 0.10 -10.55 4.07
CA GLY A 45 -1.14 -10.83 3.38
C GLY A 45 -1.02 -10.67 1.88
N ILE A 46 -2.13 -10.98 1.21
CA ILE A 46 -2.24 -10.96 -0.24
C ILE A 46 -3.57 -10.35 -0.65
N GLU A 47 -3.53 -9.41 -1.60
CA GLU A 47 -4.70 -8.70 -2.09
C GLU A 47 -4.84 -8.91 -3.59
N ARG A 48 -6.03 -9.29 -4.03
CA ARG A 48 -6.40 -9.28 -5.44
C ARG A 48 -7.23 -8.04 -5.72
N TYR A 49 -6.79 -7.27 -6.72
CA TYR A 49 -7.45 -6.04 -7.15
C TYR A 49 -8.26 -6.30 -8.41
N LEU A 50 -9.58 -6.18 -8.30
CA LEU A 50 -10.54 -6.43 -9.36
C LEU A 50 -11.01 -5.11 -10.00
N PRO A 51 -11.54 -5.14 -11.22
CA PRO A 51 -12.17 -3.96 -11.82
C PRO A 51 -13.28 -3.39 -10.94
N GLY A 52 -13.48 -2.07 -10.98
CA GLY A 52 -14.49 -1.38 -10.19
C GLY A 52 -14.12 -1.20 -8.71
N ARG A 53 -12.81 -1.13 -8.41
CA ARG A 53 -12.28 -0.93 -7.06
C ARG A 53 -12.71 -2.00 -6.05
N ARG A 54 -12.96 -3.20 -6.53
CA ARG A 54 -13.27 -4.36 -5.68
C ARG A 54 -11.97 -5.07 -5.31
N VAL A 55 -11.95 -5.66 -4.14
CA VAL A 55 -10.78 -6.36 -3.62
C VAL A 55 -11.13 -7.66 -2.93
N MET A 56 -10.16 -8.57 -2.89
CA MET A 56 -10.17 -9.78 -2.08
C MET A 56 -8.86 -9.83 -1.30
N TRP A 57 -8.95 -9.97 0.00
CA TRP A 57 -7.81 -10.02 0.90
C TRP A 57 -7.74 -11.34 1.64
N SER A 58 -6.53 -11.84 1.84
CA SER A 58 -6.24 -12.94 2.75
C SER A 58 -4.96 -12.69 3.55
N ALA A 59 -4.97 -13.04 4.81
CA ALA A 59 -3.78 -13.04 5.66
C ALA A 59 -3.00 -14.37 5.55
N PHE A 60 -3.11 -15.09 4.45
CA PHE A 60 -2.52 -16.41 4.20
C PHE A 60 -3.02 -17.52 5.14
N ASP A 61 -4.21 -17.35 5.67
CA ASP A 61 -4.88 -18.32 6.57
C ASP A 61 -5.97 -19.15 5.88
N GLY A 62 -6.12 -19.02 4.58
CA GLY A 62 -7.16 -19.69 3.79
C GLY A 62 -8.53 -19.02 3.84
N THR A 63 -8.66 -17.93 4.62
CA THR A 63 -9.90 -17.14 4.69
C THR A 63 -9.75 -15.88 3.85
N CYS A 64 -10.75 -15.58 3.04
CA CYS A 64 -10.79 -14.37 2.22
C CYS A 64 -11.83 -13.38 2.73
N GLN A 65 -11.43 -12.10 2.71
CA GLN A 65 -12.31 -10.96 2.95
C GLN A 65 -12.55 -10.24 1.63
N TYR A 66 -13.80 -9.93 1.33
CA TYR A 66 -14.22 -9.23 0.13
C TYR A 66 -14.57 -7.79 0.48
N GLY A 67 -14.20 -6.86 -0.36
CA GLY A 67 -14.47 -5.46 -0.10
C GLY A 67 -14.28 -4.56 -1.29
N VAL A 68 -14.20 -3.28 -1.00
CA VAL A 68 -13.95 -2.21 -1.96
C VAL A 68 -12.89 -1.28 -1.40
N TRP A 69 -12.20 -0.57 -2.29
CA TRP A 69 -11.34 0.51 -1.89
C TRP A 69 -11.83 1.85 -2.44
N TYR A 70 -11.49 2.92 -1.77
CA TYR A 70 -11.84 4.29 -2.14
C TYR A 70 -10.79 5.26 -1.62
N GLU A 71 -10.80 6.48 -2.17
CA GLU A 71 -9.91 7.54 -1.72
C GLU A 71 -10.62 8.40 -0.67
N SER A 72 -9.90 8.77 0.37
CA SER A 72 -10.35 9.71 1.38
C SER A 72 -9.17 10.54 1.89
N LYS A 73 -9.22 11.86 1.69
CA LYS A 73 -8.22 12.81 2.21
C LYS A 73 -6.77 12.46 1.82
N GLY A 74 -6.57 11.96 0.60
CA GLY A 74 -5.27 11.55 0.10
C GLY A 74 -4.83 10.14 0.50
N ASP A 75 -5.62 9.43 1.30
CA ASP A 75 -5.40 8.04 1.66
C ASP A 75 -6.21 7.08 0.78
N ILE A 76 -5.72 5.86 0.66
CA ILE A 76 -6.46 4.74 0.08
C ILE A 76 -7.05 3.92 1.22
N CYS A 77 -8.38 3.82 1.23
CA CYS A 77 -9.13 3.17 2.29
C CYS A 77 -9.78 1.89 1.79
N PHE A 78 -9.76 0.86 2.60
CA PHE A 78 -10.34 -0.45 2.30
C PHE A 78 -11.47 -0.73 3.28
N ARG A 79 -12.64 -1.07 2.74
CA ARG A 79 -13.78 -1.49 3.54
C ARG A 79 -14.15 -2.91 3.13
N TYR A 80 -13.98 -3.83 4.07
CA TYR A 80 -14.32 -5.23 3.87
C TYR A 80 -15.73 -5.54 4.36
N ASP A 81 -16.40 -6.48 3.70
CA ASP A 81 -17.74 -6.90 4.07
C ASP A 81 -17.76 -7.42 5.52
N GLY A 82 -18.76 -6.99 6.27
CA GLY A 82 -18.91 -7.35 7.68
C GLY A 82 -18.05 -6.55 8.66
N ASN A 83 -17.16 -5.68 8.18
CA ASN A 83 -16.36 -4.79 9.01
C ASN A 83 -16.78 -3.33 8.77
N PRO A 84 -17.39 -2.64 9.76
CA PRO A 84 -17.82 -1.26 9.59
C PRO A 84 -16.68 -0.25 9.59
N VAL A 85 -15.47 -0.65 10.00
CA VAL A 85 -14.31 0.23 10.10
C VAL A 85 -13.46 0.08 8.85
N SER A 86 -13.30 1.17 8.10
CA SER A 86 -12.37 1.23 6.97
C SER A 86 -10.93 1.27 7.47
N GLN A 87 -10.04 0.60 6.75
CA GLN A 87 -8.60 0.61 7.00
C GLN A 87 -7.95 1.51 5.95
N CYS A 88 -7.34 2.59 6.39
CA CYS A 88 -6.80 3.62 5.50
C CYS A 88 -5.27 3.62 5.54
N TRP A 89 -4.68 3.85 4.36
CA TRP A 89 -3.25 3.83 4.13
C TRP A 89 -2.83 5.00 3.26
N THR A 90 -1.75 5.66 3.62
CA THR A 90 -1.04 6.50 2.67
C THR A 90 -0.16 5.59 1.82
N ILE A 91 -0.33 5.64 0.51
CA ILE A 91 0.39 4.75 -0.42
C ILE A 91 1.44 5.53 -1.17
N TYR A 92 2.63 4.96 -1.24
CA TYR A 92 3.76 5.51 -1.97
C TYR A 92 4.27 4.52 -3.02
N ASP A 93 4.68 5.03 -4.17
CA ASP A 93 5.33 4.26 -5.22
C ASP A 93 6.86 4.37 -5.03
N ASP A 94 7.43 3.38 -4.38
CA ASP A 94 8.87 3.29 -4.14
C ASP A 94 9.56 2.51 -5.28
N PRO A 95 10.89 2.58 -5.42
CA PRO A 95 11.60 1.86 -6.49
C PRO A 95 11.35 0.34 -6.51
N ASN A 96 11.07 -0.27 -5.37
CA ASN A 96 10.83 -1.72 -5.25
C ASN A 96 9.34 -2.09 -5.18
N GLY A 97 8.44 -1.16 -5.43
CA GLY A 97 7.01 -1.38 -5.41
C GLY A 97 6.28 -0.52 -4.37
N LEU A 98 5.05 -0.86 -4.08
CA LEU A 98 4.21 -0.10 -3.18
C LEU A 98 4.71 -0.15 -1.73
N ARG A 99 4.61 0.97 -1.05
CA ARG A 99 4.74 1.08 0.41
C ARG A 99 3.46 1.71 0.96
N GLY A 100 2.82 1.05 1.90
CA GLY A 100 1.61 1.54 2.56
C GLY A 100 1.88 1.84 4.03
N VAL A 101 1.48 3.04 4.46
CA VAL A 101 1.59 3.49 5.85
C VAL A 101 0.19 3.56 6.44
N PHE A 102 -0.08 2.76 7.46
CA PHE A 102 -1.38 2.72 8.12
C PHE A 102 -1.68 4.03 8.84
N THR A 103 -2.85 4.61 8.61
CA THR A 103 -3.21 5.92 9.15
C THR A 103 -4.26 5.90 10.25
N ASN A 104 -5.03 4.83 10.41
CA ASN A 104 -6.00 4.72 11.49
C ASN A 104 -5.36 4.83 12.88
N VAL A 105 -4.19 4.21 13.04
CA VAL A 105 -3.38 4.30 14.26
C VAL A 105 -1.95 4.65 13.84
N PRO A 106 -1.50 5.89 14.05
CA PRO A 106 -0.17 6.33 13.62
C PRO A 106 0.96 5.49 14.22
N ASN A 107 2.05 5.32 13.46
CA ASN A 107 3.28 4.64 13.87
C ASN A 107 3.09 3.16 14.25
N THR A 108 2.14 2.46 13.64
CA THR A 108 1.88 1.05 13.94
C THR A 108 2.34 0.11 12.84
N THR A 109 1.87 0.30 11.61
CA THR A 109 2.07 -0.68 10.53
C THR A 109 2.52 -0.01 9.24
N VAL A 110 3.57 -0.54 8.65
CA VAL A 110 4.01 -0.23 7.29
C VAL A 110 4.07 -1.54 6.52
N ILE A 111 3.42 -1.57 5.36
CA ILE A 111 3.44 -2.71 4.45
C ILE A 111 4.24 -2.40 3.20
N PHE A 112 4.84 -3.43 2.63
CA PHE A 112 5.66 -3.35 1.42
C PHE A 112 5.18 -4.39 0.42
N GLU A 113 5.05 -4.00 -0.84
CA GLU A 113 4.84 -4.95 -1.92
C GLU A 113 6.05 -5.88 -2.00
N VAL A 114 5.79 -7.20 -2.07
CA VAL A 114 6.83 -8.19 -2.38
C VAL A 114 6.97 -8.23 -3.89
N PRO A 115 8.12 -7.76 -4.46
CA PRO A 115 8.29 -7.73 -5.91
C PRO A 115 8.37 -9.16 -6.47
N ASP A 116 7.80 -9.35 -7.67
CA ASP A 116 7.84 -10.59 -8.43
C ASP A 116 7.31 -11.82 -7.66
N SER A 117 6.40 -11.60 -6.72
CA SER A 117 5.74 -12.71 -6.02
C SER A 117 4.77 -13.42 -6.97
N ASP A 118 4.85 -14.75 -6.98
CA ASP A 118 3.93 -15.66 -7.67
C ASP A 118 2.94 -16.34 -6.71
N ASP A 119 2.81 -15.82 -5.49
CA ASP A 119 1.86 -16.32 -4.51
C ASP A 119 0.42 -16.28 -5.06
N ALA A 120 -0.33 -17.35 -4.79
CA ALA A 120 -1.74 -17.43 -5.13
C ALA A 120 -2.61 -17.02 -3.95
N LEU A 121 -3.66 -16.25 -4.21
CA LEU A 121 -4.70 -15.99 -3.23
C LEU A 121 -5.61 -17.22 -3.16
N ILE A 122 -5.64 -17.88 -2.02
CA ILE A 122 -6.38 -19.12 -1.79
C ILE A 122 -7.48 -18.87 -0.75
N CYS A 123 -8.72 -19.18 -1.13
CA CYS A 123 -9.90 -19.04 -0.28
C CYS A 123 -10.49 -20.44 -0.03
N ASN A 124 -10.28 -20.99 1.16
CA ASN A 124 -10.80 -22.31 1.55
C ASN A 124 -12.22 -22.23 2.13
N ASP A 125 -12.75 -21.03 2.29
CA ASP A 125 -14.08 -20.75 2.83
C ASP A 125 -15.19 -20.76 1.78
N LEU A 126 -14.87 -21.15 0.53
CA LEU A 126 -15.84 -21.39 -0.50
C LEU A 126 -16.61 -22.68 -0.17
N SER A 127 -17.52 -22.58 0.79
CA SER A 127 -18.48 -23.64 1.00
C SER A 127 -19.41 -23.72 -0.20
N SER A 128 -19.43 -24.87 -0.78
CA SER A 128 -20.39 -25.22 -1.82
C SER A 128 -21.84 -24.99 -1.38
#